data_ebf9aae6599c04e069447cf5bbd2f843
#
_entry.id   ebf9aae6599c04e069447cf5bbd2f843
#
_cell.length_a   1.000
_cell.length_b   1.000
_cell.length_c   1.000
_cell.angle_alpha   90.00
_cell.angle_beta   90.00
_cell.angle_gamma   90.00
#
_symmetry.space_group_name_H-M   'P 1'
#
loop_
_entity.id
_entity.type
_entity.pdbx_description
1 polymer ?
#
loop_
_entity_poly.entity_id
_entity_poly.type
_entity_poly.pdbx_seq_one_letter_code
_entity_poly.pdbx_strand_id
1 'polypeptide(L)'
;YEVSYADGREPPFPMVMKVPLMREGDGSENIVSFEVEQQLLQVLHGAHVPRFVAAGDLHRVPYLVMEHVHGITLDAWMQSFAQAREPIPLEAIVRLGAGLAQAVHSLHQQNVCHLDLKPANVMVAAIGVDGERIVLLDFGLSCHSDYPDLLAEEFRKAVGSPTWIAPEQVVGMRGDLRSDIFAIGVILYEMATGETPFGSPTTTGGLRQRLWVSPKPPRAWRADVPEWLQEVILRCLEPQASQRYPSAAHLMFDLRNPGQVMVTERGKRITGKGFWWHFKRWVRAAGMQYEPSPLPSQQIAEVPIVMVAVPNYDVSDVAMYALRQATARSLGTRPGAQLAVVTVVNTGLFGGSEHKDKSETWLQRQHLAGFRKWADGLDLSGHQVSYHVIESNDVAQALLRYAEGNNVNLIIMGAATHGLSMQRFVATVPIKVAMHAPCTVVLVKEQMPFQQLAETEAEAEALMPQPDQEMMESLPQSFPP
;
A
#
# COMPACT_ATOMS: atom_id res chain seq x y z
N TYR A 1 -8.52 0.94 31.16
CA TYR A 1 -8.19 0.09 32.32
C TYR A 1 -7.45 -1.17 31.80
N GLU A 2 -6.35 -1.56 32.44
CA GLU A 2 -5.77 -2.88 32.21
C GLU A 2 -6.69 -3.93 32.84
N VAL A 3 -6.89 -5.06 32.13
CA VAL A 3 -7.82 -6.12 32.53
C VAL A 3 -7.21 -7.50 32.30
N SER A 4 -7.73 -8.48 33.09
CA SER A 4 -7.39 -9.90 32.99
C SER A 4 -8.64 -10.76 33.03
N TYR A 5 -8.52 -12.05 32.73
CA TYR A 5 -9.64 -12.97 32.86
C TYR A 5 -10.04 -13.17 34.32
N ALA A 6 -11.35 -13.12 34.61
CA ALA A 6 -11.90 -13.29 35.96
C ALA A 6 -11.62 -14.68 36.55
N ASP A 7 -11.39 -15.68 35.73
CA ASP A 7 -11.09 -17.07 36.13
C ASP A 7 -9.59 -17.33 36.39
N GLY A 8 -8.76 -16.27 36.35
CA GLY A 8 -7.33 -16.35 36.62
C GLY A 8 -6.47 -16.95 35.52
N ARG A 9 -7.02 -17.26 34.36
CA ARG A 9 -6.23 -17.65 33.18
C ARG A 9 -5.32 -16.52 32.74
N GLU A 10 -4.08 -16.84 32.39
CA GLU A 10 -3.20 -15.87 31.76
C GLU A 10 -3.69 -15.54 30.35
N PRO A 11 -3.86 -14.25 29.99
CA PRO A 11 -4.21 -13.88 28.64
C PRO A 11 -3.02 -14.11 27.70
N PRO A 12 -3.26 -14.46 26.43
CA PRO A 12 -2.20 -14.67 25.44
C PRO A 12 -1.43 -13.38 25.07
N PHE A 13 -1.95 -12.24 25.47
CA PHE A 13 -1.37 -10.91 25.34
C PHE A 13 -2.01 -9.95 26.39
N PRO A 14 -1.34 -8.86 26.76
CA PRO A 14 -1.92 -7.84 27.64
C PRO A 14 -3.19 -7.25 27.05
N MET A 15 -4.17 -6.95 27.91
CA MET A 15 -5.48 -6.45 27.49
C MET A 15 -5.84 -5.14 28.18
N VAL A 16 -6.55 -4.28 27.44
CA VAL A 16 -7.15 -3.05 27.96
C VAL A 16 -8.65 -3.03 27.72
N MET A 17 -9.36 -2.42 28.65
CA MET A 17 -10.78 -2.14 28.53
C MET A 17 -10.99 -0.65 28.36
N LYS A 18 -11.65 -0.27 27.26
CA LYS A 18 -12.16 1.08 27.00
C LYS A 18 -13.63 1.14 27.43
N VAL A 19 -13.98 2.19 28.16
CA VAL A 19 -15.36 2.47 28.59
C VAL A 19 -15.68 3.90 28.15
N PRO A 20 -16.84 4.14 27.55
CA PRO A 20 -17.20 5.50 27.14
C PRO A 20 -17.39 6.38 28.38
N LEU A 21 -16.78 7.56 28.36
CA LEU A 21 -17.01 8.57 29.39
C LEU A 21 -18.34 9.28 29.06
N MET A 22 -19.37 8.99 29.82
CA MET A 22 -20.65 9.66 29.71
C MET A 22 -20.74 10.73 30.78
N ARG A 23 -20.78 11.99 30.39
CA ARG A 23 -21.04 13.13 31.29
C ARG A 23 -22.47 13.63 31.02
N GLU A 24 -23.15 14.08 32.06
CA GLU A 24 -24.44 14.76 31.91
C GLU A 24 -24.28 15.97 30.99
N GLY A 25 -24.99 15.96 29.84
CA GLY A 25 -24.88 16.99 28.80
C GLY A 25 -23.97 16.66 27.61
N ASP A 26 -23.26 15.52 27.64
CA ASP A 26 -22.58 15.02 26.43
C ASP A 26 -23.62 14.61 25.38
N GLY A 27 -23.41 15.03 24.12
CA GLY A 27 -24.28 14.63 23.01
C GLY A 27 -24.21 13.13 22.73
N SER A 28 -25.16 12.61 21.95
CA SER A 28 -25.20 11.24 21.43
C SER A 28 -23.91 10.83 20.68
N GLU A 29 -23.14 11.81 20.28
CA GLU A 29 -21.90 11.71 19.50
C GLU A 29 -20.91 10.69 20.08
N ASN A 30 -20.64 10.75 21.38
CA ASN A 30 -19.67 9.88 22.04
C ASN A 30 -20.14 8.42 22.08
N ILE A 31 -21.45 8.20 22.20
CA ILE A 31 -22.03 6.85 22.23
C ILE A 31 -21.99 6.23 20.82
N VAL A 32 -22.40 7.00 19.81
CA VAL A 32 -22.39 6.54 18.42
C VAL A 32 -20.96 6.23 17.94
N SER A 33 -20.01 7.11 18.29
CA SER A 33 -18.58 6.87 18.00
C SER A 33 -18.06 5.60 18.68
N PHE A 34 -18.46 5.36 19.92
CA PHE A 34 -18.08 4.15 20.65
C PHE A 34 -18.72 2.88 20.03
N GLU A 35 -19.99 2.98 19.57
CA GLU A 35 -20.68 1.91 18.89
C GLU A 35 -20.00 1.54 17.57
N VAL A 36 -19.60 2.54 16.78
CA VAL A 36 -18.85 2.34 15.52
C VAL A 36 -17.53 1.61 15.81
N GLU A 37 -16.77 2.06 16.81
CA GLU A 37 -15.51 1.40 17.17
C GLU A 37 -15.72 -0.03 17.63
N GLN A 38 -16.76 -0.29 18.43
CA GLN A 38 -17.12 -1.63 18.88
C GLN A 38 -17.48 -2.55 17.73
N GLN A 39 -18.26 -2.08 16.75
CA GLN A 39 -18.64 -2.86 15.58
C GLN A 39 -17.44 -3.15 14.68
N LEU A 40 -16.61 -2.16 14.42
CA LEU A 40 -15.47 -2.31 13.51
C LEU A 40 -14.38 -3.21 14.09
N LEU A 41 -14.02 -3.06 15.37
CA LEU A 41 -12.96 -3.91 15.97
C LEU A 41 -13.32 -5.39 16.02
N GLN A 42 -14.62 -5.75 15.98
CA GLN A 42 -15.05 -7.16 15.92
C GLN A 42 -14.74 -7.82 14.56
N VAL A 43 -14.67 -7.04 13.49
CA VAL A 43 -14.44 -7.53 12.12
C VAL A 43 -13.03 -7.25 11.62
N LEU A 44 -12.37 -6.24 12.17
CA LEU A 44 -11.00 -5.90 11.79
C LEU A 44 -10.00 -6.92 12.31
N HIS A 45 -9.02 -7.25 11.47
CA HIS A 45 -7.97 -8.21 11.79
C HIS A 45 -6.62 -7.81 11.19
N GLY A 46 -5.57 -8.50 11.60
CA GLY A 46 -4.21 -8.30 11.07
C GLY A 46 -3.29 -7.54 12.03
N ALA A 47 -2.06 -7.32 11.57
CA ALA A 47 -0.99 -6.80 12.40
C ALA A 47 -1.12 -5.30 12.75
N HIS A 48 -1.95 -4.55 12.01
CA HIS A 48 -2.02 -3.10 12.09
C HIS A 48 -3.22 -2.57 12.87
N VAL A 49 -3.96 -3.45 13.54
CA VAL A 49 -5.09 -3.13 14.41
C VAL A 49 -4.97 -3.90 15.71
N PRO A 50 -5.47 -3.37 16.86
CA PRO A 50 -5.53 -4.13 18.10
C PRO A 50 -6.45 -5.34 17.95
N ARG A 51 -6.10 -6.46 18.56
CA ARG A 51 -6.95 -7.65 18.55
C ARG A 51 -8.17 -7.41 19.42
N PHE A 52 -9.36 -7.67 18.87
CA PHE A 52 -10.59 -7.68 19.63
C PHE A 52 -10.62 -8.86 20.61
N VAL A 53 -11.15 -8.62 21.81
CA VAL A 53 -11.32 -9.66 22.85
C VAL A 53 -12.78 -9.81 23.26
N ALA A 54 -13.44 -8.71 23.64
CA ALA A 54 -14.82 -8.74 24.10
C ALA A 54 -15.45 -7.36 24.02
N ALA A 55 -16.78 -7.31 23.94
CA ALA A 55 -17.56 -6.09 23.99
C ALA A 55 -18.78 -6.27 24.89
N GLY A 56 -19.17 -5.20 25.59
CA GLY A 56 -20.36 -5.14 26.42
C GLY A 56 -21.59 -4.70 25.63
N ASP A 57 -22.76 -4.97 26.23
CA ASP A 57 -24.03 -4.52 25.70
C ASP A 57 -24.16 -2.99 25.87
N LEU A 58 -24.33 -2.27 24.76
CA LEU A 58 -24.48 -0.81 24.74
C LEU A 58 -25.66 -0.30 25.56
N HIS A 59 -26.71 -1.10 25.72
CA HIS A 59 -27.91 -0.74 26.49
C HIS A 59 -27.76 -1.00 27.99
N ARG A 60 -26.72 -1.74 28.41
CA ARG A 60 -26.51 -2.09 29.82
C ARG A 60 -25.19 -1.52 30.36
N VAL A 61 -24.08 -2.09 29.95
CA VAL A 61 -22.73 -1.69 30.38
C VAL A 61 -21.84 -1.69 29.15
N PRO A 62 -21.70 -0.54 28.48
CA PRO A 62 -20.85 -0.41 27.31
C PRO A 62 -19.39 -0.52 27.70
N TYR A 63 -18.69 -1.50 27.14
CA TYR A 63 -17.25 -1.62 27.23
C TYR A 63 -16.68 -2.32 25.99
N LEU A 64 -15.41 -2.11 25.75
CA LEU A 64 -14.65 -2.74 24.68
C LEU A 64 -13.32 -3.21 25.23
N VAL A 65 -13.04 -4.52 25.12
CA VAL A 65 -11.77 -5.12 25.53
C VAL A 65 -10.98 -5.50 24.28
N MET A 66 -9.74 -5.07 24.25
CA MET A 66 -8.83 -5.28 23.13
C MET A 66 -7.39 -5.47 23.60
N GLU A 67 -6.51 -5.85 22.69
CA GLU A 67 -5.06 -5.93 22.92
C GLU A 67 -4.52 -4.60 23.43
N HIS A 68 -3.77 -4.66 24.52
CA HIS A 68 -2.93 -3.53 24.95
C HIS A 68 -1.65 -3.53 24.12
N VAL A 69 -1.62 -2.69 23.10
CA VAL A 69 -0.46 -2.55 22.22
C VAL A 69 0.66 -1.82 22.95
N HIS A 70 1.76 -2.53 23.22
CA HIS A 70 2.94 -1.92 23.82
C HIS A 70 3.70 -1.10 22.81
N GLY A 71 4.02 0.15 23.15
CA GLY A 71 4.73 1.08 22.29
C GLY A 71 4.56 2.52 22.75
N ILE A 72 4.89 3.45 21.90
CA ILE A 72 4.64 4.88 22.09
C ILE A 72 3.76 5.41 20.97
N THR A 73 2.90 6.36 21.23
CA THR A 73 2.15 7.03 20.16
C THR A 73 3.11 7.84 19.30
N LEU A 74 2.80 7.96 18.01
CA LEU A 74 3.59 8.80 17.10
C LEU A 74 3.64 10.26 17.58
N ASP A 75 2.58 10.73 18.25
CA ASP A 75 2.54 12.04 18.88
C ASP A 75 3.60 12.18 19.98
N ALA A 76 3.64 11.24 20.94
CA ALA A 76 4.65 11.23 21.99
C ALA A 76 6.07 11.10 21.44
N TRP A 77 6.23 10.31 20.39
CA TRP A 77 7.50 10.15 19.68
C TRP A 77 7.95 11.46 19.01
N MET A 78 7.06 12.15 18.29
CA MET A 78 7.34 13.45 17.68
C MET A 78 7.64 14.53 18.73
N GLN A 79 6.89 14.53 19.84
CA GLN A 79 7.10 15.48 20.94
C GLN A 79 8.50 15.32 21.58
N SER A 80 9.08 14.13 21.61
CA SER A 80 10.43 13.93 22.16
C SER A 80 11.49 14.73 21.37
N PHE A 81 11.38 14.79 20.04
CA PHE A 81 12.24 15.61 19.19
C PHE A 81 11.98 17.11 19.38
N ALA A 82 10.71 17.50 19.48
CA ALA A 82 10.35 18.89 19.73
C ALA A 82 10.91 19.41 21.07
N GLN A 83 10.85 18.60 22.13
CA GLN A 83 11.43 18.91 23.43
C GLN A 83 12.96 19.01 23.39
N ALA A 84 13.60 18.12 22.64
CA ALA A 84 15.05 18.15 22.42
C ALA A 84 15.48 19.31 21.50
N ARG A 85 14.54 19.96 20.81
CA ARG A 85 14.77 20.95 19.74
C ARG A 85 15.62 20.39 18.58
N GLU A 86 15.45 19.10 18.31
CA GLU A 86 16.13 18.40 17.24
C GLU A 86 15.15 18.12 16.09
N PRO A 87 15.58 18.25 14.83
CA PRO A 87 14.76 17.85 13.70
C PRO A 87 14.65 16.32 13.65
N ILE A 88 13.48 15.82 13.30
CA ILE A 88 13.29 14.37 13.09
C ILE A 88 14.19 13.92 11.90
N PRO A 89 14.99 12.86 12.04
CA PRO A 89 15.80 12.33 10.94
C PRO A 89 14.94 11.97 9.72
N LEU A 90 15.40 12.33 8.51
CA LEU A 90 14.65 12.09 7.26
C LEU A 90 14.37 10.60 7.03
N GLU A 91 15.33 9.74 7.36
CA GLU A 91 15.20 8.28 7.28
C GLU A 91 14.07 7.76 8.18
N ALA A 92 13.92 8.33 9.38
CA ALA A 92 12.84 7.99 10.30
C ALA A 92 11.48 8.44 9.76
N ILE A 93 11.41 9.64 9.15
CA ILE A 93 10.18 10.15 8.51
C ILE A 93 9.74 9.19 7.39
N VAL A 94 10.67 8.79 6.53
CA VAL A 94 10.41 7.88 5.41
C VAL A 94 9.97 6.50 5.91
N ARG A 95 10.70 5.96 6.88
CA ARG A 95 10.43 4.64 7.45
C ARG A 95 9.06 4.58 8.15
N LEU A 96 8.76 5.54 9.05
CA LEU A 96 7.49 5.60 9.74
C LEU A 96 6.33 5.96 8.80
N GLY A 97 6.57 6.83 7.83
CA GLY A 97 5.59 7.16 6.80
C GLY A 97 5.23 5.97 5.92
N ALA A 98 6.21 5.17 5.51
CA ALA A 98 5.96 3.94 4.77
C ALA A 98 5.21 2.89 5.62
N GLY A 99 5.57 2.76 6.90
CA GLY A 99 4.87 1.89 7.85
C GLY A 99 3.42 2.32 8.09
N LEU A 100 3.16 3.64 8.20
CA LEU A 100 1.81 4.19 8.33
C LEU A 100 0.99 3.97 7.07
N ALA A 101 1.56 4.19 5.89
CA ALA A 101 0.90 3.90 4.63
C ALA A 101 0.58 2.40 4.47
N GLN A 102 1.46 1.50 4.94
CA GLN A 102 1.21 0.05 5.01
C GLN A 102 0.03 -0.28 5.93
N ALA A 103 -0.01 0.30 7.12
CA ALA A 103 -1.09 0.08 8.08
C ALA A 103 -2.45 0.54 7.52
N VAL A 104 -2.48 1.72 6.93
CA VAL A 104 -3.68 2.27 6.28
C VAL A 104 -4.09 1.44 5.06
N HIS A 105 -3.14 0.95 4.26
CA HIS A 105 -3.45 0.04 3.16
C HIS A 105 -4.11 -1.25 3.65
N SER A 106 -3.58 -1.87 4.73
CA SER A 106 -4.17 -3.06 5.34
C SER A 106 -5.60 -2.82 5.84
N LEU A 107 -5.90 -1.62 6.34
CA LEU A 107 -7.25 -1.21 6.74
C LEU A 107 -8.17 -1.05 5.53
N HIS A 108 -7.68 -0.38 4.48
CA HIS A 108 -8.43 -0.16 3.24
C HIS A 108 -8.77 -1.48 2.52
N GLN A 109 -7.90 -2.49 2.61
CA GLN A 109 -8.19 -3.84 2.08
C GLN A 109 -9.36 -4.53 2.80
N GLN A 110 -9.71 -4.07 4.00
CA GLN A 110 -10.88 -4.51 4.76
C GLN A 110 -12.07 -3.56 4.57
N ASN A 111 -12.08 -2.74 3.51
CA ASN A 111 -13.13 -1.78 3.15
C ASN A 111 -13.44 -0.73 4.24
N VAL A 112 -12.45 -0.40 5.08
CA VAL A 112 -12.58 0.59 6.16
C VAL A 112 -11.73 1.82 5.88
N CYS A 113 -12.33 3.02 5.99
CA CYS A 113 -11.65 4.31 6.07
C CYS A 113 -11.51 4.70 7.54
N HIS A 114 -10.34 5.15 7.96
CA HIS A 114 -10.11 5.57 9.34
C HIS A 114 -10.76 6.91 9.67
N LEU A 115 -10.59 7.91 8.82
CA LEU A 115 -11.18 9.26 8.85
C LEU A 115 -10.79 10.16 10.05
N ASP A 116 -10.02 9.65 11.02
CA ASP A 116 -9.45 10.44 12.13
C ASP A 116 -7.99 10.07 12.37
N LEU A 117 -7.23 9.90 11.30
CA LEU A 117 -5.79 9.67 11.41
C LEU A 117 -5.10 10.94 11.93
N LYS A 118 -4.40 10.76 13.05
CA LYS A 118 -3.57 11.78 13.70
C LYS A 118 -2.44 11.10 14.47
N PRO A 119 -1.36 11.79 14.82
CA PRO A 119 -0.23 11.15 15.52
C PRO A 119 -0.62 10.44 16.83
N ALA A 120 -1.64 10.94 17.55
CA ALA A 120 -2.13 10.32 18.78
C ALA A 120 -2.84 8.97 18.55
N ASN A 121 -3.40 8.73 17.35
CA ASN A 121 -4.09 7.49 16.97
C ASN A 121 -3.16 6.48 16.26
N VAL A 122 -1.86 6.75 16.20
CA VAL A 122 -0.85 5.91 15.59
C VAL A 122 0.11 5.42 16.65
N MET A 123 0.13 4.12 16.92
CA MET A 123 1.05 3.49 17.85
C MET A 123 2.27 2.95 17.11
N VAL A 124 3.45 3.34 17.54
CA VAL A 124 4.72 2.76 17.10
C VAL A 124 5.08 1.67 18.12
N ALA A 125 4.79 0.43 17.76
CA ALA A 125 5.05 -0.73 18.60
C ALA A 125 6.40 -1.35 18.23
N ALA A 126 7.21 -1.68 19.23
CA ALA A 126 8.45 -2.41 19.04
C ALA A 126 8.15 -3.90 18.82
N ILE A 127 8.69 -4.49 17.75
CA ILE A 127 8.68 -5.94 17.53
C ILE A 127 10.12 -6.43 17.64
N GLY A 128 10.55 -6.84 18.84
CA GLY A 128 11.81 -7.55 19.08
C GLY A 128 13.00 -7.00 18.27
N VAL A 129 13.77 -7.90 17.66
CA VAL A 129 14.95 -7.58 16.84
C VAL A 129 14.58 -7.13 15.42
N ASP A 130 13.35 -7.37 14.95
CA ASP A 130 12.97 -7.29 13.52
C ASP A 130 12.30 -5.98 13.08
N GLY A 131 12.14 -4.99 13.97
CA GLY A 131 11.68 -3.67 13.55
C GLY A 131 10.44 -3.12 14.27
N GLU A 132 9.95 -2.00 13.77
CA GLU A 132 8.80 -1.28 14.30
C GLU A 132 7.53 -1.68 13.56
N ARG A 133 6.44 -1.89 14.29
CA ARG A 133 5.10 -2.13 13.76
C ARG A 133 4.23 -0.89 14.02
N ILE A 134 3.55 -0.41 13.00
CA ILE A 134 2.53 0.63 13.15
C ILE A 134 1.18 -0.04 13.43
N VAL A 135 0.51 0.40 14.49
CA VAL A 135 -0.84 -0.03 14.84
C VAL A 135 -1.75 1.19 14.92
N LEU A 136 -2.87 1.12 14.20
CA LEU A 136 -3.89 2.17 14.19
C LEU A 136 -4.82 1.98 15.38
N LEU A 137 -5.16 3.08 16.03
CA LEU A 137 -6.01 3.12 17.21
C LEU A 137 -7.21 4.03 16.97
N ASP A 138 -8.27 3.81 17.75
CA ASP A 138 -9.46 4.66 17.78
C ASP A 138 -10.24 4.73 16.46
N PHE A 139 -11.10 3.76 16.27
CA PHE A 139 -11.94 3.62 15.06
C PHE A 139 -13.32 4.30 15.21
N GLY A 140 -13.50 5.14 16.22
CA GLY A 140 -14.80 5.75 16.54
C GLY A 140 -15.34 6.68 15.45
N LEU A 141 -14.49 7.21 14.55
CA LEU A 141 -14.92 8.04 13.41
C LEU A 141 -14.79 7.33 12.07
N SER A 142 -14.40 6.05 12.08
CA SER A 142 -14.19 5.26 10.87
C SER A 142 -15.51 4.89 10.19
N CYS A 143 -15.44 4.51 8.93
CA CYS A 143 -16.59 3.95 8.21
C CYS A 143 -16.18 2.71 7.42
N HIS A 144 -17.08 1.75 7.35
CA HIS A 144 -16.96 0.54 6.53
C HIS A 144 -17.84 0.68 5.30
N SER A 145 -17.33 0.39 4.12
CA SER A 145 -18.08 0.62 2.87
C SER A 145 -19.38 -0.22 2.75
N ASP A 146 -19.42 -1.36 3.44
CA ASP A 146 -20.56 -2.28 3.38
C ASP A 146 -21.53 -2.14 4.57
N TYR A 147 -21.25 -1.22 5.52
CA TYR A 147 -22.11 -0.95 6.68
C TYR A 147 -22.72 0.45 6.60
N PRO A 148 -23.90 0.67 7.20
CA PRO A 148 -24.46 2.01 7.34
C PRO A 148 -23.49 2.93 8.08
N ASP A 149 -23.27 4.13 7.56
CA ASP A 149 -22.47 5.15 8.25
C ASP A 149 -23.34 5.87 9.29
N LEU A 150 -23.33 5.33 10.51
CA LEU A 150 -24.11 5.87 11.63
C LEU A 150 -23.77 7.32 11.94
N LEU A 151 -22.55 7.74 11.67
CA LEU A 151 -22.08 9.11 11.91
C LEU A 151 -22.54 10.08 10.82
N ALA A 152 -22.73 9.64 9.58
CA ALA A 152 -23.23 10.49 8.51
C ALA A 152 -24.68 10.93 8.74
N GLU A 153 -25.50 10.09 9.39
CA GLU A 153 -26.87 10.39 9.74
C GLU A 153 -26.99 11.40 10.88
N GLU A 154 -26.09 11.29 11.90
CA GLU A 154 -26.08 12.14 13.08
C GLU A 154 -25.44 13.51 12.82
N PHE A 155 -24.39 13.56 11.98
CA PHE A 155 -23.55 14.77 11.82
C PHE A 155 -23.69 15.42 10.44
N ARG A 156 -24.36 16.55 10.39
CA ARG A 156 -24.34 17.48 9.24
C ARG A 156 -23.08 18.37 9.19
N LYS A 157 -22.14 18.23 10.13
CA LYS A 157 -20.92 19.02 10.24
C LYS A 157 -19.71 18.16 9.94
N ALA A 158 -18.59 18.82 9.59
CA ALA A 158 -17.31 18.14 9.43
C ALA A 158 -16.90 17.45 10.73
N VAL A 159 -16.71 16.12 10.67
CA VAL A 159 -16.32 15.28 11.81
C VAL A 159 -14.88 14.81 11.57
N GLY A 160 -14.05 14.95 12.60
CA GLY A 160 -12.63 14.59 12.58
C GLY A 160 -11.77 15.62 13.30
N SER A 161 -10.50 15.30 13.48
CA SER A 161 -9.54 16.18 14.12
C SER A 161 -9.16 17.36 13.21
N PRO A 162 -9.42 18.63 13.58
CA PRO A 162 -9.39 19.77 12.66
C PRO A 162 -8.08 19.98 11.88
N THR A 163 -6.95 19.58 12.46
CA THR A 163 -5.63 19.72 11.84
C THR A 163 -5.44 18.75 10.66
N TRP A 164 -5.92 17.51 10.81
CA TRP A 164 -5.65 16.39 9.87
C TRP A 164 -6.81 16.07 8.94
N ILE A 165 -8.00 16.63 9.16
CA ILE A 165 -9.22 16.38 8.37
C ILE A 165 -9.02 16.72 6.89
N ALA A 166 -9.49 15.85 5.98
CA ALA A 166 -9.36 16.04 4.55
C ALA A 166 -10.38 17.05 3.97
N PRO A 167 -10.09 17.68 2.81
CA PRO A 167 -10.99 18.63 2.14
C PRO A 167 -12.42 18.08 1.91
N GLU A 168 -12.56 16.84 1.46
CA GLU A 168 -13.86 16.19 1.23
C GLU A 168 -14.65 16.00 2.52
N GLN A 169 -13.99 15.68 3.63
CA GLN A 169 -14.64 15.60 4.94
C GLN A 169 -15.18 16.97 5.41
N VAL A 170 -14.47 18.06 5.07
CA VAL A 170 -14.90 19.44 5.40
C VAL A 170 -16.20 19.81 4.68
N VAL A 171 -16.45 19.22 3.51
CA VAL A 171 -17.70 19.41 2.75
C VAL A 171 -18.75 18.33 3.03
N GLY A 172 -18.50 17.46 4.04
CA GLY A 172 -19.46 16.46 4.51
C GLY A 172 -19.41 15.14 3.75
N MET A 173 -18.40 14.90 2.91
CA MET A 173 -18.22 13.60 2.26
C MET A 173 -17.37 12.68 3.13
N ARG A 174 -17.86 11.47 3.34
CA ARG A 174 -17.20 10.41 4.09
C ARG A 174 -17.00 9.18 3.18
N GLY A 175 -16.11 8.28 3.56
CA GLY A 175 -15.91 7.02 2.83
C GLY A 175 -14.92 7.07 1.67
N ASP A 176 -14.27 8.21 1.40
CA ASP A 176 -13.17 8.24 0.44
C ASP A 176 -11.86 7.78 1.11
N LEU A 177 -11.31 6.65 0.65
CA LEU A 177 -10.05 6.09 1.15
C LEU A 177 -8.87 7.08 1.05
N ARG A 178 -8.94 8.01 0.11
CA ARG A 178 -7.91 9.05 -0.10
C ARG A 178 -7.96 10.17 0.95
N SER A 179 -8.99 10.19 1.81
CA SER A 179 -9.02 11.07 2.99
C SER A 179 -7.94 10.69 3.99
N ASP A 180 -7.72 9.39 4.19
CA ASP A 180 -6.63 8.90 5.03
C ASP A 180 -5.25 9.22 4.43
N ILE A 181 -5.10 9.18 3.10
CA ILE A 181 -3.88 9.60 2.41
C ILE A 181 -3.57 11.08 2.64
N PHE A 182 -4.61 11.94 2.66
CA PHE A 182 -4.43 13.34 3.01
C PHE A 182 -3.93 13.50 4.45
N ALA A 183 -4.52 12.79 5.40
CA ALA A 183 -4.10 12.80 6.79
C ALA A 183 -2.65 12.32 6.97
N ILE A 184 -2.23 11.24 6.27
CA ILE A 184 -0.82 10.82 6.20
C ILE A 184 0.06 11.96 5.67
N GLY A 185 -0.37 12.66 4.63
CA GLY A 185 0.34 13.82 4.09
C GLY A 185 0.53 14.95 5.11
N VAL A 186 -0.48 15.22 5.96
CA VAL A 186 -0.36 16.19 7.06
C VAL A 186 0.64 15.72 8.10
N ILE A 187 0.61 14.45 8.50
CA ILE A 187 1.55 13.84 9.45
C ILE A 187 2.99 13.91 8.92
N LEU A 188 3.20 13.51 7.67
CA LEU A 188 4.51 13.58 7.02
C LEU A 188 5.05 15.01 6.93
N TYR A 189 4.17 15.97 6.62
CA TYR A 189 4.53 17.38 6.60
C TYR A 189 4.96 17.87 7.99
N GLU A 190 4.18 17.54 9.02
CA GLU A 190 4.47 17.89 10.41
C GLU A 190 5.79 17.28 10.89
N MET A 191 6.03 15.98 10.61
CA MET A 191 7.32 15.33 10.91
C MET A 191 8.50 16.00 10.21
N ALA A 192 8.32 16.43 8.95
CA ALA A 192 9.39 17.01 8.15
C ALA A 192 9.73 18.45 8.57
N THR A 193 8.76 19.21 9.06
CA THR A 193 8.89 20.67 9.25
C THR A 193 8.73 21.12 10.70
N GLY A 194 8.13 20.31 11.56
CA GLY A 194 7.68 20.72 12.90
C GLY A 194 6.43 21.61 12.89
N GLU A 195 5.83 21.85 11.71
CA GLU A 195 4.68 22.74 11.53
C GLU A 195 3.54 21.99 10.83
N THR A 196 2.30 22.43 11.02
CA THR A 196 1.15 21.88 10.32
C THR A 196 0.87 22.66 9.04
N PRO A 197 0.49 21.98 7.92
CA PRO A 197 0.39 22.63 6.60
C PRO A 197 -0.71 23.69 6.51
N PHE A 198 -1.74 23.60 7.35
CA PHE A 198 -2.92 24.49 7.38
C PHE A 198 -3.19 25.10 8.74
N GLY A 199 -2.22 25.01 9.66
CA GLY A 199 -2.37 25.43 11.06
C GLY A 199 -3.38 24.55 11.83
N SER A 200 -3.84 25.05 12.99
CA SER A 200 -4.84 24.40 13.83
C SER A 200 -6.15 25.21 13.80
N PRO A 201 -6.98 25.03 12.76
CA PRO A 201 -8.18 25.84 12.58
C PRO A 201 -9.24 25.52 13.62
N THR A 202 -9.79 26.56 14.25
CA THR A 202 -10.87 26.48 15.23
C THR A 202 -12.24 26.87 14.67
N THR A 203 -12.27 27.37 13.42
CA THR A 203 -13.49 27.81 12.75
C THR A 203 -13.75 27.07 11.47
N THR A 204 -15.00 26.97 11.03
CA THR A 204 -15.36 26.38 9.74
C THR A 204 -14.70 27.10 8.55
N GLY A 205 -14.52 28.42 8.64
CA GLY A 205 -13.81 29.19 7.62
C GLY A 205 -12.32 28.79 7.53
N GLY A 206 -11.67 28.58 8.67
CA GLY A 206 -10.31 28.06 8.76
C GLY A 206 -10.19 26.67 8.19
N LEU A 207 -11.14 25.76 8.53
CA LEU A 207 -11.19 24.41 7.96
C LEU A 207 -11.30 24.42 6.44
N ARG A 208 -12.10 25.29 5.86
CA ARG A 208 -12.28 25.41 4.40
C ARG A 208 -11.04 25.87 3.64
N GLN A 209 -10.05 26.47 4.31
CA GLN A 209 -8.83 26.94 3.63
C GLN A 209 -8.11 25.82 2.87
N ARG A 210 -8.16 24.57 3.35
CA ARG A 210 -7.54 23.41 2.67
C ARG A 210 -8.15 23.07 1.31
N LEU A 211 -9.30 23.62 0.98
CA LEU A 211 -9.93 23.48 -0.34
C LEU A 211 -9.19 24.27 -1.43
N TRP A 212 -8.49 25.35 -1.08
CA TRP A 212 -7.83 26.24 -2.06
C TRP A 212 -6.43 26.69 -1.68
N VAL A 213 -6.05 26.70 -0.39
CA VAL A 213 -4.71 27.12 0.03
C VAL A 213 -3.70 26.01 -0.29
N SER A 214 -2.60 26.39 -0.94
CA SER A 214 -1.43 25.50 -1.06
C SER A 214 -0.56 25.70 0.16
N PRO A 215 -0.16 24.65 0.87
CA PRO A 215 0.73 24.79 2.01
C PRO A 215 2.09 25.36 1.58
N LYS A 216 2.79 25.97 2.52
CA LYS A 216 4.19 26.37 2.33
C LYS A 216 5.01 25.11 2.04
N PRO A 217 5.91 25.11 1.05
CA PRO A 217 6.70 23.92 0.75
C PRO A 217 7.56 23.47 1.96
N PRO A 218 7.66 22.18 2.27
CA PRO A 218 8.55 21.69 3.34
C PRO A 218 9.97 22.21 3.26
N ARG A 219 10.56 22.30 2.06
CA ARG A 219 11.91 22.82 1.82
C ARG A 219 12.07 24.31 2.14
N ALA A 220 10.99 25.04 2.27
CA ALA A 220 11.04 26.45 2.74
C ALA A 220 11.09 26.55 4.29
N TRP A 221 10.88 25.48 5.01
CA TRP A 221 11.06 25.34 6.45
C TRP A 221 12.40 24.63 6.75
N ARG A 222 12.69 23.57 6.03
CA ARG A 222 13.82 22.68 6.25
C ARG A 222 14.49 22.35 4.90
N ALA A 223 15.62 22.99 4.62
CA ALA A 223 16.28 22.95 3.32
C ALA A 223 16.87 21.60 2.91
N ASP A 224 17.17 20.72 3.89
CA ASP A 224 17.69 19.37 3.66
C ASP A 224 16.61 18.35 3.26
N VAL A 225 15.31 18.71 3.30
CA VAL A 225 14.24 17.86 2.76
C VAL A 225 14.47 17.66 1.27
N PRO A 226 14.63 16.40 0.78
CA PRO A 226 14.86 16.15 -0.62
C PRO A 226 13.62 16.47 -1.48
N GLU A 227 13.85 16.77 -2.75
CA GLU A 227 12.80 17.15 -3.70
C GLU A 227 11.73 16.06 -3.85
N TRP A 228 12.17 14.82 -3.89
CA TRP A 228 11.26 13.67 -3.99
C TRP A 228 10.32 13.54 -2.77
N LEU A 229 10.85 13.77 -1.55
CA LEU A 229 10.03 13.66 -0.34
C LEU A 229 9.02 14.81 -0.27
N GLN A 230 9.43 16.04 -0.64
CA GLN A 230 8.50 17.15 -0.79
C GLN A 230 7.42 16.85 -1.84
N GLU A 231 7.78 16.25 -2.98
CA GLU A 231 6.81 15.85 -4.01
C GLU A 231 5.75 14.91 -3.43
N VAL A 232 6.20 13.86 -2.72
CA VAL A 232 5.31 12.88 -2.06
C VAL A 232 4.38 13.56 -1.06
N ILE A 233 4.93 14.35 -0.14
CA ILE A 233 4.15 15.06 0.89
C ILE A 233 3.09 15.97 0.25
N LEU A 234 3.50 16.82 -0.68
CA LEU A 234 2.59 17.79 -1.31
C LEU A 234 1.58 17.13 -2.25
N ARG A 235 1.88 15.96 -2.81
CA ARG A 235 0.92 15.16 -3.58
C ARG A 235 -0.20 14.62 -2.69
N CYS A 236 0.12 14.12 -1.50
CA CYS A 236 -0.88 13.72 -0.53
C CYS A 236 -1.81 14.87 -0.12
N LEU A 237 -1.30 16.10 -0.08
CA LEU A 237 -2.01 17.31 0.34
C LEU A 237 -2.79 18.01 -0.78
N GLU A 238 -2.93 17.41 -1.96
CA GLU A 238 -3.78 17.98 -3.01
C GLU A 238 -5.24 18.03 -2.57
N PRO A 239 -5.95 19.17 -2.77
CA PRO A 239 -7.34 19.31 -2.38
C PRO A 239 -8.26 18.31 -3.08
N GLN A 240 -8.04 18.05 -4.37
CA GLN A 240 -8.79 17.05 -5.12
C GLN A 240 -8.22 15.67 -4.84
N ALA A 241 -9.05 14.78 -4.32
CA ALA A 241 -8.65 13.41 -4.00
C ALA A 241 -8.10 12.65 -5.22
N SER A 242 -8.62 12.91 -6.43
CA SER A 242 -8.14 12.31 -7.69
C SER A 242 -6.72 12.71 -8.08
N GLN A 243 -6.17 13.78 -7.51
CA GLN A 243 -4.79 14.23 -7.76
C GLN A 243 -3.79 13.69 -6.72
N ARG A 244 -4.29 13.03 -5.67
CA ARG A 244 -3.46 12.34 -4.68
C ARG A 244 -2.99 10.99 -5.21
N TYR A 245 -2.40 10.20 -4.35
CA TYR A 245 -2.17 8.79 -4.63
C TYR A 245 -3.51 8.05 -4.74
N PRO A 246 -3.63 7.10 -5.68
CA PRO A 246 -4.87 6.33 -5.84
C PRO A 246 -5.11 5.39 -4.64
N SER A 247 -4.04 4.90 -4.00
CA SER A 247 -4.12 4.10 -2.77
C SER A 247 -2.93 4.36 -1.85
N ALA A 248 -3.07 3.94 -0.59
CA ALA A 248 -1.97 3.98 0.38
C ALA A 248 -0.80 3.08 -0.03
N ALA A 249 -1.05 1.99 -0.79
CA ALA A 249 0.02 1.16 -1.36
C ALA A 249 0.91 1.92 -2.34
N HIS A 250 0.35 2.78 -3.20
CA HIS A 250 1.12 3.61 -4.12
C HIS A 250 1.96 4.66 -3.37
N LEU A 251 1.41 5.24 -2.30
CA LEU A 251 2.17 6.15 -1.42
C LEU A 251 3.35 5.41 -0.77
N MET A 252 3.10 4.23 -0.21
CA MET A 252 4.14 3.41 0.40
C MET A 252 5.22 3.02 -0.61
N PHE A 253 4.83 2.67 -1.84
CA PHE A 253 5.76 2.34 -2.91
C PHE A 253 6.73 3.49 -3.18
N ASP A 254 6.23 4.72 -3.35
CA ASP A 254 7.06 5.91 -3.60
C ASP A 254 7.98 6.22 -2.40
N LEU A 255 7.50 6.09 -1.17
CA LEU A 255 8.32 6.28 0.02
C LEU A 255 9.47 5.27 0.12
N ARG A 256 9.25 4.01 -0.29
CA ARG A 256 10.28 2.95 -0.29
C ARG A 256 11.23 3.01 -1.47
N ASN A 257 10.82 3.67 -2.57
CA ASN A 257 11.59 3.74 -3.81
C ASN A 257 11.87 5.19 -4.23
N PRO A 258 12.62 5.98 -3.43
CA PRO A 258 12.80 7.42 -3.64
C PRO A 258 13.41 7.77 -5.00
N GLY A 259 14.28 6.92 -5.55
CA GLY A 259 14.90 7.10 -6.86
C GLY A 259 13.93 6.99 -8.05
N GLN A 260 12.71 6.51 -7.82
CA GLN A 260 11.67 6.33 -8.84
C GLN A 260 10.60 7.41 -8.80
N VAL A 261 10.60 8.25 -7.76
CA VAL A 261 9.62 9.34 -7.63
C VAL A 261 9.82 10.36 -8.73
N MET A 262 8.77 10.58 -9.53
CA MET A 262 8.77 11.61 -10.57
C MET A 262 8.62 12.99 -9.94
N VAL A 263 9.72 13.73 -9.81
CA VAL A 263 9.75 15.06 -9.22
C VAL A 263 9.21 16.09 -10.24
N THR A 264 8.08 16.69 -9.89
CA THR A 264 7.46 17.79 -10.66
C THR A 264 7.88 19.17 -10.12
N GLU A 265 7.30 20.25 -10.64
CA GLU A 265 7.45 21.60 -10.09
C GLU A 265 7.02 21.70 -8.60
N ARG A 266 6.23 20.77 -8.12
CA ARG A 266 5.80 20.66 -6.72
C ARG A 266 6.98 20.29 -5.82
N GLY A 267 7.79 19.32 -6.21
CA GLY A 267 8.98 18.89 -5.47
C GLY A 267 10.11 19.93 -5.46
N LYS A 268 10.24 20.70 -6.51
CA LYS A 268 11.33 21.70 -6.67
C LYS A 268 11.06 23.03 -5.99
N ARG A 269 9.79 23.34 -5.71
CA ARG A 269 9.36 24.63 -5.21
C ARG A 269 9.90 24.90 -3.79
N ILE A 270 10.44 26.10 -3.57
CA ILE A 270 10.93 26.59 -2.26
C ILE A 270 10.14 27.80 -1.74
N THR A 271 9.22 28.33 -2.53
CA THR A 271 8.38 29.48 -2.14
C THR A 271 6.91 29.14 -2.20
N GLY A 272 6.10 29.80 -1.37
CA GLY A 272 4.64 29.69 -1.42
C GLY A 272 4.07 30.20 -2.75
N LYS A 273 2.85 29.81 -3.08
CA LYS A 273 2.11 30.33 -4.24
C LYS A 273 1.62 31.75 -3.93
N GLY A 274 1.58 32.61 -4.95
CA GLY A 274 1.13 34.02 -4.82
C GLY A 274 -0.39 34.13 -4.66
N PHE A 275 -0.85 35.34 -4.25
CA PHE A 275 -2.26 35.67 -4.00
C PHE A 275 -3.19 35.31 -5.16
N TRP A 276 -2.83 35.68 -6.40
CA TRP A 276 -3.66 35.44 -7.59
C TRP A 276 -3.85 33.94 -7.88
N TRP A 277 -2.87 33.12 -7.53
CA TRP A 277 -2.99 31.66 -7.65
C TRP A 277 -4.01 31.10 -6.66
N HIS A 278 -3.97 31.54 -5.39
CA HIS A 278 -4.94 31.15 -4.38
C HIS A 278 -6.36 31.66 -4.73
N PHE A 279 -6.48 32.87 -5.26
CA PHE A 279 -7.76 33.44 -5.69
C PHE A 279 -8.41 32.63 -6.80
N LYS A 280 -7.65 32.28 -7.87
CA LYS A 280 -8.15 31.41 -8.96
C LYS A 280 -8.63 30.05 -8.40
N ARG A 281 -7.90 29.51 -7.46
CA ARG A 281 -8.21 28.21 -6.85
C ARG A 281 -9.43 28.31 -5.92
N TRP A 282 -9.58 29.40 -5.20
CA TRP A 282 -10.77 29.68 -4.39
C TRP A 282 -12.04 29.73 -5.25
N VAL A 283 -12.02 30.44 -6.37
CA VAL A 283 -13.15 30.48 -7.32
C VAL A 283 -13.47 29.07 -7.85
N ARG A 284 -12.46 28.29 -8.17
CA ARG A 284 -12.63 26.91 -8.65
C ARG A 284 -13.17 25.98 -7.57
N ALA A 285 -12.79 26.18 -6.32
CA ALA A 285 -13.22 25.36 -5.19
C ALA A 285 -14.76 25.43 -4.96
N ALA A 286 -15.39 26.52 -5.35
CA ALA A 286 -16.85 26.68 -5.25
C ALA A 286 -17.64 25.71 -6.15
N GLY A 287 -17.01 25.18 -7.22
CA GLY A 287 -17.61 24.21 -8.14
C GLY A 287 -16.99 22.81 -8.07
N MET A 288 -16.15 22.53 -7.05
CA MET A 288 -15.53 21.22 -6.92
C MET A 288 -16.55 20.16 -6.51
N GLN A 289 -16.61 19.11 -7.29
CA GLN A 289 -17.31 17.87 -6.93
C GLN A 289 -16.26 16.86 -6.48
N TYR A 290 -16.58 16.14 -5.42
CA TYR A 290 -15.76 15.05 -4.92
C TYR A 290 -16.41 13.73 -5.30
N GLU A 291 -15.68 12.89 -6.03
CA GLU A 291 -16.09 11.54 -6.35
C GLU A 291 -15.42 10.56 -5.37
N PRO A 292 -16.19 9.65 -4.76
CA PRO A 292 -15.61 8.65 -3.86
C PRO A 292 -14.61 7.76 -4.60
N SER A 293 -13.62 7.27 -3.87
CA SER A 293 -12.68 6.29 -4.38
C SER A 293 -13.38 4.96 -4.66
N PRO A 294 -13.01 4.23 -5.72
CA PRO A 294 -13.48 2.87 -5.89
C PRO A 294 -13.01 2.00 -4.72
N LEU A 295 -13.77 0.94 -4.41
CA LEU A 295 -13.39 -0.06 -3.41
C LEU A 295 -12.03 -0.69 -3.78
N PRO A 296 -11.24 -1.17 -2.80
CA PRO A 296 -9.92 -1.75 -3.04
C PRO A 296 -9.93 -2.87 -4.08
N SER A 297 -10.96 -3.72 -4.10
CA SER A 297 -11.12 -4.79 -5.09
C SER A 297 -11.31 -4.27 -6.51
N GLN A 298 -12.03 -3.16 -6.68
CA GLN A 298 -12.21 -2.49 -7.98
C GLN A 298 -10.95 -1.72 -8.38
N GLN A 299 -10.25 -1.14 -7.41
CA GLN A 299 -9.02 -0.40 -7.62
C GLN A 299 -7.89 -1.27 -8.16
N ILE A 300 -7.79 -2.54 -7.73
CA ILE A 300 -6.83 -3.51 -8.24
C ILE A 300 -6.99 -3.70 -9.76
N ALA A 301 -8.24 -3.73 -10.26
CA ALA A 301 -8.51 -3.88 -11.69
C ALA A 301 -8.26 -2.59 -12.49
N GLU A 302 -8.50 -1.42 -11.88
CA GLU A 302 -8.44 -0.13 -12.57
C GLU A 302 -7.06 0.54 -12.49
N VAL A 303 -6.40 0.44 -11.33
CA VAL A 303 -5.12 1.12 -11.05
C VAL A 303 -4.19 0.17 -10.27
N PRO A 304 -3.71 -0.92 -10.89
CA PRO A 304 -2.88 -1.91 -10.21
C PRO A 304 -1.44 -1.45 -9.99
N ILE A 305 -0.77 -2.07 -9.02
CA ILE A 305 0.69 -2.13 -8.94
C ILE A 305 1.11 -3.43 -9.64
N VAL A 306 1.67 -3.31 -10.82
CA VAL A 306 2.07 -4.44 -11.67
C VAL A 306 3.57 -4.62 -11.59
N MET A 307 4.03 -5.81 -11.27
CA MET A 307 5.43 -6.20 -11.38
C MET A 307 5.62 -7.07 -12.62
N VAL A 308 6.53 -6.69 -13.50
CA VAL A 308 6.98 -7.54 -14.60
C VAL A 308 8.39 -8.05 -14.31
N ALA A 309 8.55 -9.36 -14.22
CA ALA A 309 9.84 -9.99 -14.06
C ALA A 309 10.48 -10.21 -15.43
N VAL A 310 11.48 -9.38 -15.75
CA VAL A 310 12.22 -9.46 -17.01
C VAL A 310 13.47 -10.31 -16.77
N PRO A 311 13.68 -11.39 -17.58
CA PRO A 311 14.86 -12.23 -17.45
C PRO A 311 16.14 -11.44 -17.77
N ASN A 312 17.24 -11.77 -17.09
CA ASN A 312 18.56 -11.16 -17.28
C ASN A 312 19.46 -11.92 -18.28
N TYR A 313 18.91 -12.91 -18.97
CA TYR A 313 19.60 -13.73 -19.98
C TYR A 313 18.92 -13.60 -21.33
N ASP A 314 19.60 -14.03 -22.40
CA ASP A 314 19.08 -13.98 -23.74
C ASP A 314 17.80 -14.82 -23.87
N VAL A 315 16.72 -14.13 -24.15
CA VAL A 315 15.39 -14.68 -24.39
C VAL A 315 14.98 -14.24 -25.79
N SER A 316 14.18 -15.07 -26.48
CA SER A 316 13.73 -14.75 -27.83
C SER A 316 12.96 -13.42 -27.86
N ASP A 317 13.13 -12.66 -28.95
CA ASP A 317 12.39 -11.42 -29.18
C ASP A 317 10.85 -11.65 -29.13
N VAL A 318 10.41 -12.84 -29.50
CA VAL A 318 8.99 -13.25 -29.50
C VAL A 318 8.49 -13.37 -28.05
N ALA A 319 9.27 -14.00 -27.14
CA ALA A 319 8.93 -14.10 -25.73
C ALA A 319 8.91 -12.72 -25.07
N MET A 320 9.88 -11.86 -25.37
CA MET A 320 9.93 -10.49 -24.87
C MET A 320 8.77 -9.64 -25.38
N TYR A 321 8.36 -9.84 -26.62
CA TYR A 321 7.17 -9.20 -27.19
C TYR A 321 5.89 -9.69 -26.51
N ALA A 322 5.73 -11.00 -26.31
CA ALA A 322 4.58 -11.57 -25.60
C ALA A 322 4.48 -11.03 -24.16
N LEU A 323 5.61 -10.94 -23.45
CA LEU A 323 5.67 -10.36 -22.12
C LEU A 323 5.22 -8.89 -22.12
N ARG A 324 5.66 -8.11 -23.12
CA ARG A 324 5.23 -6.71 -23.30
C ARG A 324 3.74 -6.59 -23.54
N GLN A 325 3.17 -7.42 -24.41
CA GLN A 325 1.73 -7.41 -24.69
C GLN A 325 0.89 -7.79 -23.48
N ALA A 326 1.33 -8.79 -22.69
CA ALA A 326 0.66 -9.15 -21.44
C ALA A 326 0.71 -8.00 -20.43
N THR A 327 1.86 -7.32 -20.32
CA THR A 327 2.03 -6.15 -19.45
C THR A 327 1.10 -5.02 -19.86
N ALA A 328 1.06 -4.65 -21.14
CA ALA A 328 0.19 -3.60 -21.67
C ALA A 328 -1.30 -3.83 -21.31
N ARG A 329 -1.76 -5.09 -21.44
CA ARG A 329 -3.15 -5.46 -21.12
C ARG A 329 -3.47 -5.43 -19.62
N SER A 330 -2.45 -5.49 -18.79
CA SER A 330 -2.57 -5.63 -17.34
C SER A 330 -2.40 -4.30 -16.56
N LEU A 331 -2.06 -3.20 -17.23
CA LEU A 331 -1.85 -1.91 -16.60
C LEU A 331 -3.14 -1.25 -16.09
N GLY A 332 -4.31 -1.83 -16.42
CA GLY A 332 -5.60 -1.31 -15.97
C GLY A 332 -6.17 -0.25 -16.90
N THR A 333 -7.37 0.22 -16.58
CA THR A 333 -8.18 1.11 -17.43
C THR A 333 -8.07 2.59 -17.03
N ARG A 334 -7.57 2.89 -15.82
CA ARG A 334 -7.42 4.26 -15.31
C ARG A 334 -5.95 4.66 -15.24
N PRO A 335 -5.63 5.93 -15.55
CA PRO A 335 -4.28 6.46 -15.32
C PRO A 335 -3.86 6.34 -13.86
N GLY A 336 -2.56 6.13 -13.63
CA GLY A 336 -1.99 6.07 -12.28
C GLY A 336 -1.49 4.67 -11.87
N ALA A 337 -1.70 3.64 -12.69
CA ALA A 337 -1.10 2.32 -12.44
C ALA A 337 0.43 2.45 -12.35
N GLN A 338 1.02 1.64 -11.47
CA GLN A 338 2.46 1.59 -11.26
C GLN A 338 3.03 0.31 -11.87
N LEU A 339 3.96 0.46 -12.81
CA LEU A 339 4.68 -0.65 -13.41
C LEU A 339 6.07 -0.74 -12.81
N ALA A 340 6.36 -1.82 -12.11
CA ALA A 340 7.69 -2.15 -11.65
C ALA A 340 8.32 -3.18 -12.61
N VAL A 341 9.34 -2.75 -13.36
CA VAL A 341 10.14 -3.63 -14.22
C VAL A 341 11.29 -4.16 -13.37
N VAL A 342 11.26 -5.45 -13.05
CA VAL A 342 12.17 -6.08 -12.09
C VAL A 342 13.02 -7.13 -12.79
N THR A 343 14.32 -7.13 -12.56
CA THR A 343 15.21 -8.25 -12.88
C THR A 343 15.99 -8.69 -11.67
N VAL A 344 16.36 -9.96 -11.63
CA VAL A 344 17.20 -10.52 -10.57
C VAL A 344 18.51 -10.99 -11.18
N VAL A 345 19.62 -10.47 -10.65
CA VAL A 345 20.99 -10.80 -11.09
C VAL A 345 21.65 -11.69 -10.03
N ASN A 346 22.33 -12.74 -10.49
CA ASN A 346 23.00 -13.68 -9.60
C ASN A 346 24.33 -13.09 -9.10
N THR A 347 24.49 -12.99 -7.78
CA THR A 347 25.70 -12.48 -7.12
C THR A 347 26.92 -13.40 -7.28
N GLY A 348 26.73 -14.67 -7.62
CA GLY A 348 27.84 -15.66 -7.79
C GLY A 348 28.73 -15.42 -9.00
N LEU A 349 28.37 -14.53 -9.93
CA LEU A 349 29.15 -14.17 -11.10
C LEU A 349 30.27 -13.14 -10.81
N PHE A 350 30.31 -12.55 -9.62
CA PHE A 350 31.18 -11.42 -9.27
C PHE A 350 32.15 -11.68 -8.10
N GLY A 351 32.47 -12.94 -7.82
CA GLY A 351 33.48 -13.31 -6.81
C GLY A 351 34.91 -12.94 -7.20
N GLY A 352 35.37 -11.77 -6.78
CA GLY A 352 36.82 -11.41 -6.88
C GLY A 352 37.11 -9.92 -6.74
N SER A 353 37.47 -9.49 -5.54
CA SER A 353 38.34 -8.39 -5.12
C SER A 353 38.32 -6.99 -5.79
N GLU A 354 38.35 -5.98 -4.95
CA GLU A 354 38.89 -4.59 -5.08
C GLU A 354 38.42 -3.62 -6.18
N HIS A 355 37.63 -4.02 -7.16
CA HIS A 355 37.02 -3.10 -8.15
C HIS A 355 35.48 -3.08 -8.13
N LYS A 356 34.87 -3.38 -6.98
CA LYS A 356 33.41 -3.56 -6.84
C LYS A 356 32.59 -2.35 -7.29
N ASP A 357 32.93 -1.16 -6.87
CA ASP A 357 32.10 0.04 -7.06
C ASP A 357 31.90 0.48 -8.53
N LYS A 358 32.90 0.32 -9.39
CA LYS A 358 32.79 0.77 -10.79
C LYS A 358 32.13 -0.25 -11.72
N SER A 359 32.31 -1.53 -11.45
CA SER A 359 31.71 -2.61 -12.25
C SER A 359 30.22 -2.81 -11.92
N GLU A 360 29.84 -2.70 -10.65
CA GLU A 360 28.42 -2.76 -10.21
C GLU A 360 27.60 -1.64 -10.83
N THR A 361 28.11 -0.40 -10.79
CA THR A 361 27.41 0.76 -11.38
C THR A 361 27.28 0.65 -12.91
N TRP A 362 28.25 0.05 -13.60
CA TRP A 362 28.20 -0.13 -15.05
C TRP A 362 27.18 -1.19 -15.48
N LEU A 363 27.14 -2.33 -14.79
CA LEU A 363 26.19 -3.41 -15.05
C LEU A 363 24.74 -3.00 -14.75
N GLN A 364 24.50 -2.32 -13.62
CA GLN A 364 23.21 -1.74 -13.31
C GLN A 364 22.74 -0.78 -14.40
N ARG A 365 23.63 0.09 -14.91
CA ARG A 365 23.31 1.00 -16.02
C ARG A 365 23.00 0.26 -17.31
N GLN A 366 23.71 -0.83 -17.62
CA GLN A 366 23.45 -1.63 -18.83
C GLN A 366 22.09 -2.32 -18.76
N HIS A 367 21.74 -2.95 -17.65
CA HIS A 367 20.43 -3.56 -17.45
C HIS A 367 19.30 -2.52 -17.50
N LEU A 368 19.49 -1.36 -16.85
CA LEU A 368 18.53 -0.27 -16.90
C LEU A 368 18.30 0.27 -18.32
N ALA A 369 19.33 0.34 -19.15
CA ALA A 369 19.18 0.75 -20.54
C ALA A 369 18.38 -0.28 -21.37
N GLY A 370 18.61 -1.57 -21.16
CA GLY A 370 17.84 -2.65 -21.78
C GLY A 370 16.36 -2.62 -21.40
N PHE A 371 16.05 -2.37 -20.14
CA PHE A 371 14.67 -2.27 -19.65
C PHE A 371 13.93 -1.05 -20.18
N ARG A 372 14.58 0.09 -20.26
CA ARG A 372 14.00 1.29 -20.86
C ARG A 372 13.64 1.01 -22.32
N LYS A 373 14.57 0.43 -23.10
CA LYS A 373 14.31 0.02 -24.50
C LYS A 373 13.16 -0.98 -24.61
N TRP A 374 13.03 -1.92 -23.66
CA TRP A 374 11.90 -2.85 -23.64
C TRP A 374 10.59 -2.12 -23.32
N ALA A 375 10.60 -1.20 -22.37
CA ALA A 375 9.43 -0.43 -21.95
C ALA A 375 9.00 0.63 -22.98
N ASP A 376 9.91 1.16 -23.82
CA ASP A 376 9.61 2.14 -24.87
C ASP A 376 8.55 1.67 -25.86
N GLY A 377 8.28 0.37 -25.93
CA GLY A 377 7.20 -0.19 -26.76
C GLY A 377 5.84 -0.30 -26.04
N LEU A 378 5.71 0.19 -24.82
CA LEU A 378 4.45 0.24 -24.06
C LEU A 378 3.84 1.64 -24.15
N ASP A 379 2.51 1.72 -24.28
CA ASP A 379 1.80 2.97 -24.04
C ASP A 379 1.68 3.18 -22.53
N LEU A 380 2.53 4.06 -22.01
CA LEU A 380 2.64 4.37 -20.59
C LEU A 380 2.02 5.72 -20.24
N SER A 381 1.19 6.28 -21.14
CA SER A 381 0.52 7.56 -20.94
C SER A 381 -0.31 7.57 -19.65
N GLY A 382 0.10 8.37 -18.68
CA GLY A 382 -0.56 8.48 -17.37
C GLY A 382 -0.20 7.39 -16.36
N HIS A 383 0.70 6.44 -16.67
CA HIS A 383 1.20 5.42 -15.76
C HIS A 383 2.61 5.78 -15.25
N GLN A 384 2.95 5.25 -14.07
CA GLN A 384 4.30 5.40 -13.51
C GLN A 384 5.11 4.13 -13.77
N VAL A 385 6.38 4.28 -14.17
CA VAL A 385 7.27 3.16 -14.42
C VAL A 385 8.51 3.26 -13.54
N SER A 386 8.84 2.18 -12.89
CA SER A 386 10.04 2.02 -12.09
C SER A 386 10.87 0.83 -12.57
N TYR A 387 12.19 0.93 -12.42
CA TYR A 387 13.14 -0.10 -12.88
C TYR A 387 13.99 -0.56 -11.70
N HIS A 388 14.00 -1.87 -11.45
CA HIS A 388 14.65 -2.45 -10.30
C HIS A 388 15.55 -3.60 -10.71
N VAL A 389 16.81 -3.54 -10.25
CA VAL A 389 17.78 -4.62 -10.36
C VAL A 389 18.01 -5.17 -8.97
N ILE A 390 17.69 -6.43 -8.74
CA ILE A 390 17.80 -7.10 -7.45
C ILE A 390 18.95 -8.11 -7.52
N GLU A 391 19.86 -8.07 -6.59
CA GLU A 391 20.93 -9.05 -6.47
C GLU A 391 20.50 -10.19 -5.55
N SER A 392 20.47 -11.41 -6.07
CA SER A 392 20.10 -12.60 -5.29
C SER A 392 20.52 -13.90 -5.97
N ASN A 393 20.87 -14.89 -5.17
CA ASN A 393 21.11 -16.26 -5.64
C ASN A 393 19.81 -17.07 -5.78
N ASP A 394 18.72 -16.67 -5.11
CA ASP A 394 17.38 -17.25 -5.28
C ASP A 394 16.44 -16.24 -5.93
N VAL A 395 16.28 -16.38 -7.24
CA VAL A 395 15.45 -15.48 -8.06
C VAL A 395 13.99 -15.51 -7.61
N ALA A 396 13.44 -16.70 -7.30
CA ALA A 396 12.04 -16.81 -6.90
C ALA A 396 11.78 -16.09 -5.59
N GLN A 397 12.64 -16.31 -4.59
CA GLN A 397 12.50 -15.67 -3.28
C GLN A 397 12.69 -14.15 -3.36
N ALA A 398 13.60 -13.67 -4.21
CA ALA A 398 13.81 -12.24 -4.42
C ALA A 398 12.56 -11.56 -5.00
N LEU A 399 11.93 -12.17 -6.01
CA LEU A 399 10.69 -11.68 -6.61
C LEU A 399 9.53 -11.69 -5.62
N LEU A 400 9.39 -12.75 -4.83
CA LEU A 400 8.35 -12.87 -3.80
C LEU A 400 8.48 -11.81 -2.71
N ARG A 401 9.69 -11.61 -2.17
CA ARG A 401 9.96 -10.55 -1.18
C ARG A 401 9.69 -9.15 -1.74
N TYR A 402 10.06 -8.91 -2.99
CA TYR A 402 9.76 -7.64 -3.65
C TYR A 402 8.25 -7.42 -3.77
N ALA A 403 7.52 -8.44 -4.21
CA ALA A 403 6.07 -8.36 -4.39
C ALA A 403 5.35 -8.11 -3.06
N GLU A 404 5.70 -8.82 -2.01
CA GLU A 404 5.16 -8.64 -0.66
C GLU A 404 5.51 -7.26 -0.09
N GLY A 405 6.80 -6.89 -0.16
CA GLY A 405 7.28 -5.62 0.38
C GLY A 405 6.70 -4.38 -0.30
N ASN A 406 6.21 -4.47 -1.53
CA ASN A 406 5.67 -3.35 -2.31
C ASN A 406 4.16 -3.47 -2.59
N ASN A 407 3.44 -4.40 -1.94
CA ASN A 407 2.00 -4.65 -2.17
C ASN A 407 1.64 -4.80 -3.65
N VAL A 408 2.43 -5.59 -4.38
CA VAL A 408 2.18 -5.87 -5.80
C VAL A 408 0.84 -6.59 -5.95
N ASN A 409 0.00 -6.11 -6.87
CA ASN A 409 -1.30 -6.71 -7.15
C ASN A 409 -1.24 -7.81 -8.22
N LEU A 410 -0.25 -7.69 -9.12
CA LEU A 410 -0.09 -8.59 -10.26
C LEU A 410 1.39 -8.79 -10.59
N ILE A 411 1.81 -10.05 -10.68
CA ILE A 411 3.13 -10.44 -11.19
C ILE A 411 2.98 -10.98 -12.62
N ILE A 412 3.74 -10.45 -13.54
CA ILE A 412 3.80 -10.94 -14.92
C ILE A 412 5.20 -11.46 -15.18
N MET A 413 5.33 -12.69 -15.64
CA MET A 413 6.62 -13.30 -15.97
C MET A 413 6.51 -14.33 -17.07
N GLY A 414 7.64 -14.59 -17.77
CA GLY A 414 7.71 -15.64 -18.78
C GLY A 414 7.55 -17.03 -18.18
N ALA A 415 6.81 -17.90 -18.85
CA ALA A 415 6.78 -19.32 -18.54
C ALA A 415 8.05 -20.02 -19.06
N ALA A 416 8.49 -21.08 -18.38
CA ALA A 416 9.59 -21.91 -18.88
C ALA A 416 9.12 -22.67 -20.14
N THR A 417 9.80 -22.48 -21.28
CA THR A 417 9.28 -22.86 -22.59
C THR A 417 9.93 -24.09 -23.24
N HIS A 418 10.98 -24.71 -22.70
CA HIS A 418 11.65 -25.83 -23.43
C HIS A 418 12.14 -26.97 -22.54
N GLY A 419 11.84 -28.20 -22.93
CA GLY A 419 12.62 -29.43 -22.73
C GLY A 419 12.76 -29.95 -21.28
N LEU A 420 11.84 -29.68 -20.38
CA LEU A 420 11.96 -30.11 -18.98
C LEU A 420 11.07 -31.32 -18.70
N SER A 421 11.69 -32.42 -18.24
CA SER A 421 10.97 -33.51 -17.61
C SER A 421 10.09 -32.99 -16.48
N MET A 422 8.96 -33.62 -16.19
CA MET A 422 7.96 -33.19 -15.20
C MET A 422 8.57 -32.88 -13.81
N GLN A 423 9.62 -33.58 -13.40
CA GLN A 423 10.35 -33.33 -12.15
C GLN A 423 11.16 -32.03 -12.13
N ARG A 424 11.66 -31.55 -13.29
CA ARG A 424 12.36 -30.26 -13.40
C ARG A 424 11.39 -29.08 -13.53
N PHE A 425 10.19 -29.34 -14.03
CA PHE A 425 9.15 -28.32 -14.20
C PHE A 425 8.73 -27.71 -12.87
N VAL A 426 8.52 -28.54 -11.83
CA VAL A 426 8.10 -28.09 -10.49
C VAL A 426 9.16 -27.23 -9.78
N ALA A 427 10.42 -27.32 -10.18
CA ALA A 427 11.52 -26.58 -9.57
C ALA A 427 11.83 -25.24 -10.27
N THR A 428 11.08 -24.86 -11.31
CA THR A 428 11.36 -23.61 -12.06
C THR A 428 10.92 -22.38 -11.31
N VAL A 429 11.61 -21.26 -11.55
CA VAL A 429 11.32 -19.96 -10.93
C VAL A 429 9.85 -19.55 -11.11
N PRO A 430 9.25 -19.63 -12.33
CA PRO A 430 7.85 -19.25 -12.53
C PRO A 430 6.87 -20.03 -11.66
N ILE A 431 7.08 -21.33 -11.51
CA ILE A 431 6.21 -22.19 -10.71
C ILE A 431 6.35 -21.92 -9.22
N LYS A 432 7.59 -21.76 -8.73
CA LYS A 432 7.82 -21.36 -7.34
C LYS A 432 7.14 -20.03 -7.00
N VAL A 433 7.25 -19.05 -7.89
CA VAL A 433 6.58 -17.75 -7.74
C VAL A 433 5.07 -17.93 -7.75
N ALA A 434 4.50 -18.66 -8.72
CA ALA A 434 3.06 -18.87 -8.82
C ALA A 434 2.45 -19.57 -7.60
N MET A 435 3.20 -20.49 -6.96
CA MET A 435 2.74 -21.21 -5.77
C MET A 435 2.78 -20.39 -4.46
N HIS A 436 3.66 -19.40 -4.39
CA HIS A 436 3.92 -18.67 -3.12
C HIS A 436 3.65 -17.18 -3.22
N ALA A 437 3.22 -16.67 -4.38
CA ALA A 437 2.95 -15.24 -4.54
C ALA A 437 1.78 -14.78 -3.66
N PRO A 438 1.87 -13.58 -3.05
CA PRO A 438 0.80 -12.99 -2.27
C PRO A 438 -0.32 -12.38 -3.15
N CYS A 439 -0.18 -12.47 -4.48
CA CYS A 439 -1.06 -11.82 -5.45
C CYS A 439 -1.24 -12.68 -6.71
N THR A 440 -2.02 -12.19 -7.66
CA THR A 440 -2.22 -12.85 -8.96
C THR A 440 -0.90 -12.97 -9.73
N VAL A 441 -0.66 -14.11 -10.38
CA VAL A 441 0.50 -14.35 -11.24
C VAL A 441 0.03 -14.71 -12.64
N VAL A 442 0.54 -13.98 -13.62
CA VAL A 442 0.33 -14.27 -15.06
C VAL A 442 1.61 -14.86 -15.64
N LEU A 443 1.53 -16.12 -16.06
CA LEU A 443 2.62 -16.79 -16.77
C LEU A 443 2.40 -16.61 -18.27
N VAL A 444 3.35 -15.92 -18.90
CA VAL A 444 3.30 -15.61 -20.33
C VAL A 444 4.07 -16.67 -21.10
N LYS A 445 3.38 -17.38 -21.96
CA LYS A 445 3.97 -18.39 -22.84
C LYS A 445 4.13 -17.83 -24.27
N GLU A 446 5.21 -18.19 -24.92
CA GLU A 446 5.43 -17.93 -26.34
C GLU A 446 4.36 -18.66 -27.14
N GLN A 447 3.76 -18.02 -28.13
CA GLN A 447 2.85 -18.70 -29.07
C GLN A 447 3.66 -19.66 -29.98
N MET A 448 3.48 -20.94 -29.75
CA MET A 448 4.04 -21.94 -30.71
C MET A 448 3.16 -22.01 -31.95
N PRO A 449 3.77 -22.11 -33.15
CA PRO A 449 3.02 -22.46 -34.35
C PRO A 449 2.28 -23.79 -34.18
N PHE A 450 1.08 -23.91 -34.73
CA PHE A 450 0.20 -25.08 -34.55
C PHE A 450 0.90 -26.42 -34.91
N GLN A 451 1.83 -26.41 -35.85
CA GLN A 451 2.65 -27.55 -36.24
C GLN A 451 3.60 -28.04 -35.14
N GLN A 452 4.23 -27.13 -34.40
CA GLN A 452 5.11 -27.53 -33.28
C GLN A 452 4.33 -28.01 -32.03
N LEU A 453 3.08 -27.58 -31.86
CA LEU A 453 2.21 -28.10 -30.80
C LEU A 453 1.86 -29.56 -31.05
N ALA A 454 1.57 -29.93 -32.30
CA ALA A 454 1.25 -31.31 -32.70
C ALA A 454 2.45 -32.26 -32.52
N GLU A 455 3.66 -31.80 -32.84
CA GLU A 455 4.90 -32.55 -32.61
C GLU A 455 5.21 -32.75 -31.11
N THR A 456 4.97 -31.72 -30.31
CA THR A 456 5.22 -31.79 -28.84
C THR A 456 4.17 -32.66 -28.13
N GLU A 457 2.91 -32.68 -28.60
CA GLU A 457 1.87 -33.57 -28.10
C GLU A 457 2.16 -35.03 -28.48
N ALA A 458 2.63 -35.29 -29.68
CA ALA A 458 3.03 -36.61 -30.12
C ALA A 458 4.26 -37.15 -29.34
N GLU A 459 5.23 -36.29 -29.02
CA GLU A 459 6.37 -36.65 -28.19
C GLU A 459 5.96 -36.88 -26.72
N ALA A 460 5.01 -36.12 -26.21
CA ALA A 460 4.49 -36.28 -24.84
C ALA A 460 3.65 -37.58 -24.73
N GLU A 461 2.89 -37.90 -25.74
CA GLU A 461 2.09 -39.13 -25.80
C GLU A 461 2.98 -40.40 -25.95
N ALA A 462 4.10 -40.27 -26.66
CA ALA A 462 5.11 -41.34 -26.80
C ALA A 462 5.93 -41.57 -25.49
N LEU A 463 6.01 -40.58 -24.62
CA LEU A 463 6.70 -40.65 -23.32
C LEU A 463 5.79 -41.11 -22.16
N MET A 464 4.48 -41.21 -22.37
CA MET A 464 3.59 -41.79 -21.37
C MET A 464 3.83 -43.29 -21.27
N PRO A 465 4.07 -43.85 -20.08
CA PRO A 465 4.14 -45.29 -19.92
C PRO A 465 2.80 -45.87 -20.38
N GLN A 466 2.87 -46.78 -21.32
CA GLN A 466 1.67 -47.55 -21.72
C GLN A 466 1.07 -48.20 -20.50
N PRO A 467 -0.23 -48.10 -20.26
CA PRO A 467 -0.84 -48.78 -19.12
C PRO A 467 -0.61 -50.29 -19.30
N ASP A 468 0.00 -50.92 -18.28
CA ASP A 468 0.21 -52.35 -18.22
C ASP A 468 -1.09 -53.06 -18.55
N GLN A 469 -1.09 -53.84 -19.63
CA GLN A 469 -2.26 -54.62 -20.07
C GLN A 469 -2.77 -55.56 -18.97
N GLU A 470 -1.92 -55.99 -18.04
CA GLU A 470 -2.31 -56.82 -16.90
C GLU A 470 -3.18 -56.07 -15.86
N MET A 471 -3.17 -54.75 -15.79
CA MET A 471 -4.00 -53.96 -14.87
C MET A 471 -5.41 -53.70 -15.40
N MET A 472 -5.61 -53.77 -16.70
CA MET A 472 -6.93 -53.61 -17.33
C MET A 472 -7.80 -54.89 -17.26
N GLU A 473 -7.20 -56.10 -17.09
CA GLU A 473 -7.94 -57.35 -16.94
C GLU A 473 -8.41 -57.60 -15.49
N SER A 474 -7.94 -56.82 -14.47
CA SER A 474 -8.30 -56.97 -13.08
C SER A 474 -9.44 -56.07 -12.57
N LEU A 475 -10.05 -55.25 -13.41
CA LEU A 475 -11.22 -54.45 -13.03
C LEU A 475 -12.50 -55.33 -13.06
N PRO A 476 -13.27 -55.40 -11.95
CA PRO A 476 -14.50 -56.16 -11.95
C PRO A 476 -15.54 -55.54 -12.87
N GLN A 477 -15.99 -56.31 -13.85
CA GLN A 477 -17.16 -55.98 -14.67
C GLN A 477 -18.39 -56.12 -13.81
N SER A 478 -19.01 -55.05 -13.45
CA SER A 478 -20.42 -54.87 -13.07
C SER A 478 -20.65 -54.04 -11.81
N PHE A 479 -21.13 -52.84 -12.01
CA PHE A 479 -22.08 -52.25 -11.09
C PHE A 479 -23.48 -52.57 -11.58
N PRO A 480 -24.37 -53.12 -10.80
CA PRO A 480 -25.78 -53.30 -11.18
C PRO A 480 -26.55 -51.98 -11.12
N PRO A 481 -27.72 -51.94 -11.76
CA PRO A 481 -28.47 -50.70 -12.09
C PRO A 481 -29.07 -49.95 -10.90
#